data_fa693bcaa3c12e89ebf6c6407e7ab5c2
#
_entry.id   fa693bcaa3c12e89ebf6c6407e7ab5c2
#
_cell.length_a   1.000
_cell.length_b   1.000
_cell.length_c   1.000
_cell.angle_alpha   90.00
_cell.angle_beta   90.00
_cell.angle_gamma   90.00
#
_symmetry.space_group_name_H-M   'P 1'
#
loop_
_entity.id
_entity.type
_entity.pdbx_description
1 polymer ?
#
loop_
_entity_poly.entity_id
_entity_poly.type
_entity_poly.pdbx_seq_one_letter_code
_entity_poly.pdbx_strand_id
1 'polypeptide(L)'
;SDIIRSFPVFYQNDGNETMITDKIENFENRIIDEDKVKEFLVLGYVIGQETLYTGIKQIENAQIVTLTETGRIDAYRYYNYQYQIKDEEDEKLIKKLDALYDKAIKNLILFLNGRRAVIPLSGGQDSRLIAYYLTKNGYKNIIAYTYGKKDNPEAIVSKKVAEFLNIDWYFVEYKNSSMRKKFYDKKMYSDMADYCARGFSVTHIQEWEAIIQLKEKGLVHGGDVVIPGFSGDFIAGSHLNVEMIQKKEYTYKDFKEYIFKKHYKIYPWRKRDKEHKLELKLWSDAKKSLDIQKKDNDTMNEEEFNSLFERFDFQERQVKFISNSVRTYDLLGLQWYMPFWDKELMTYWLSIPLEKRCKRKLYDKFVDEIYGDLMRYAPIAVVKQPKNY
;
A
#
# COMPACT_ATOMS: atom_id res chain seq x y z
N SER A 1 11.48 -6.75 11.27
CA SER A 1 10.70 -6.51 10.04
C SER A 1 11.40 -5.49 9.16
N ASP A 2 11.26 -5.59 7.86
CA ASP A 2 11.79 -4.60 6.92
C ASP A 2 10.95 -3.31 6.91
N ILE A 3 11.37 -2.32 6.11
CA ILE A 3 10.76 -0.99 6.07
C ILE A 3 9.28 -1.03 5.70
N ILE A 4 8.87 -1.94 4.83
CA ILE A 4 7.49 -2.06 4.35
C ILE A 4 6.76 -3.27 4.91
N ARG A 5 7.36 -3.98 5.87
CA ARG A 5 6.78 -5.19 6.46
C ARG A 5 6.37 -6.20 5.40
N SER A 6 7.31 -6.56 4.52
CA SER A 6 7.08 -7.49 3.40
C SER A 6 6.42 -8.80 3.83
N PHE A 7 6.75 -9.30 5.01
CA PHE A 7 6.12 -10.46 5.62
C PHE A 7 5.66 -10.14 7.03
N PRO A 8 4.38 -10.38 7.36
CA PRO A 8 3.89 -10.22 8.73
C PRO A 8 4.51 -11.27 9.64
N VAL A 9 4.94 -10.85 10.82
CA VAL A 9 5.40 -11.70 11.90
C VAL A 9 4.62 -11.36 13.15
N PHE A 10 4.18 -12.38 13.87
CA PHE A 10 3.37 -12.27 15.07
C PHE A 10 4.10 -12.86 16.26
N TYR A 11 3.77 -12.37 17.45
CA TYR A 11 4.28 -12.92 18.69
C TYR A 11 3.23 -12.85 19.81
N GLN A 12 3.31 -13.78 20.71
CA GLN A 12 2.55 -13.80 21.96
C GLN A 12 3.50 -14.18 23.10
N ASN A 13 3.40 -13.46 24.20
CA ASN A 13 4.14 -13.77 25.42
C ASN A 13 3.11 -13.91 26.55
N ASP A 14 3.03 -15.05 27.19
CA ASP A 14 2.15 -15.32 28.33
C ASP A 14 2.86 -15.24 29.68
N GLY A 15 4.12 -14.81 29.69
CA GLY A 15 4.96 -14.69 30.88
C GLY A 15 5.83 -15.93 31.16
N ASN A 16 5.49 -17.09 30.62
CA ASN A 16 6.28 -18.32 30.72
C ASN A 16 7.00 -18.64 29.42
N GLU A 17 6.28 -18.50 28.31
CA GLU A 17 6.77 -18.78 26.97
C GLU A 17 6.50 -17.63 26.00
N THR A 18 7.35 -17.52 24.99
CA THR A 18 7.13 -16.61 23.87
C THR A 18 7.05 -17.40 22.59
N MET A 19 5.90 -17.33 21.95
CA MET A 19 5.71 -17.89 20.61
C MET A 19 5.91 -16.79 19.56
N ILE A 20 6.71 -17.09 18.52
CA ILE A 20 6.93 -16.21 17.37
C ILE A 20 6.64 -17.00 16.09
N THR A 21 5.84 -16.45 15.20
CA THR A 21 5.44 -17.12 13.95
C THR A 21 5.03 -16.10 12.88
N ASP A 22 5.12 -16.50 11.61
CA ASP A 22 4.57 -15.77 10.45
C ASP A 22 3.10 -16.16 10.15
N LYS A 23 2.54 -17.12 10.91
CA LYS A 23 1.20 -17.68 10.73
C LYS A 23 0.35 -17.48 11.96
N ILE A 24 -0.60 -16.56 11.90
CA ILE A 24 -1.48 -16.26 13.04
C ILE A 24 -2.33 -17.45 13.46
N GLU A 25 -2.60 -18.36 12.54
CA GLU A 25 -3.33 -19.63 12.80
C GLU A 25 -2.57 -20.59 13.71
N ASN A 26 -1.28 -20.45 13.91
CA ASN A 26 -0.50 -21.28 14.82
C ASN A 26 -0.78 -20.99 16.30
N PHE A 27 -1.38 -19.85 16.63
CA PHE A 27 -1.81 -19.58 18.00
C PHE A 27 -3.10 -20.33 18.31
N GLU A 28 -3.10 -21.20 19.32
CA GLU A 28 -4.23 -22.11 19.63
C GLU A 28 -5.44 -21.36 20.20
N ASN A 29 -5.23 -20.50 21.18
CA ASN A 29 -6.30 -19.80 21.92
C ASN A 29 -6.49 -18.35 21.42
N ARG A 30 -7.07 -18.20 20.24
CA ARG A 30 -7.33 -16.89 19.64
C ARG A 30 -8.65 -16.30 20.15
N ILE A 31 -8.58 -15.53 21.21
CA ILE A 31 -9.74 -14.82 21.77
C ILE A 31 -9.89 -13.49 21.02
N ILE A 32 -11.05 -13.25 20.44
CA ILE A 32 -11.35 -12.01 19.70
C ILE A 32 -11.35 -10.82 20.65
N ASP A 33 -10.66 -9.75 20.26
CA ASP A 33 -10.70 -8.44 20.92
C ASP A 33 -11.82 -7.59 20.28
N GLU A 34 -12.93 -7.42 21.01
CA GLU A 34 -14.09 -6.68 20.51
C GLU A 34 -13.79 -5.21 20.18
N ASP A 35 -12.87 -4.56 20.87
CA ASP A 35 -12.50 -3.18 20.56
C ASP A 35 -11.67 -3.10 19.28
N LYS A 36 -10.80 -4.09 19.04
CA LYS A 36 -10.07 -4.20 17.79
C LYS A 36 -10.96 -4.59 16.61
N VAL A 37 -12.03 -5.33 16.83
CA VAL A 37 -13.07 -5.55 15.81
C VAL A 37 -13.76 -4.24 15.43
N LYS A 38 -14.12 -3.39 16.42
CA LYS A 38 -14.71 -2.07 16.13
C LYS A 38 -13.75 -1.20 15.33
N GLU A 39 -12.48 -1.15 15.71
CA GLU A 39 -11.42 -0.44 14.98
C GLU A 39 -11.28 -0.95 13.55
N PHE A 40 -11.21 -2.26 13.36
CA PHE A 40 -11.13 -2.92 12.06
C PHE A 40 -12.34 -2.59 11.15
N LEU A 41 -13.56 -2.58 11.68
CA LEU A 41 -14.75 -2.21 10.92
C LEU A 41 -14.72 -0.76 10.42
N VAL A 42 -14.05 0.12 11.16
CA VAL A 42 -13.93 1.54 10.81
C VAL A 42 -12.81 1.81 9.80
N LEU A 43 -11.69 1.12 9.93
CA LEU A 43 -10.46 1.36 9.17
C LEU A 43 -10.21 0.34 8.06
N GLY A 44 -10.62 -0.91 8.26
CA GLY A 44 -10.22 -2.05 7.43
C GLY A 44 -8.89 -2.69 7.85
N TYR A 45 -8.27 -2.19 8.92
CA TYR A 45 -7.03 -2.75 9.50
C TYR A 45 -6.93 -2.39 10.99
N VAL A 46 -6.06 -3.09 11.71
CA VAL A 46 -5.77 -2.84 13.13
C VAL A 46 -4.51 -1.99 13.26
N ILE A 47 -4.57 -0.90 14.05
CA ILE A 47 -3.48 0.04 14.25
C ILE A 47 -2.42 -0.52 15.21
N GLY A 48 -1.16 -0.12 14.97
CA GLY A 48 -0.03 -0.43 15.85
C GLY A 48 0.29 -1.92 15.89
N GLN A 49 0.73 -2.40 17.03
CA GLN A 49 1.17 -3.79 17.22
C GLN A 49 0.01 -4.78 17.48
N GLU A 50 -1.18 -4.29 17.69
CA GLU A 50 -2.32 -5.15 18.03
C GLU A 50 -2.83 -5.93 16.81
N THR A 51 -3.56 -7.00 17.07
CA THR A 51 -4.30 -7.80 16.07
C THR A 51 -5.77 -7.86 16.45
N LEU A 52 -6.58 -8.62 15.71
CA LEU A 52 -7.96 -8.92 16.08
C LEU A 52 -8.07 -9.86 17.30
N TYR A 53 -6.94 -10.33 17.82
CA TYR A 53 -6.91 -11.31 18.91
C TYR A 53 -6.18 -10.77 20.13
N THR A 54 -6.78 -10.93 21.29
CA THR A 54 -6.21 -10.48 22.58
C THR A 54 -4.85 -11.14 22.84
N GLY A 55 -3.85 -10.31 23.17
CA GLY A 55 -2.51 -10.79 23.54
C GLY A 55 -1.62 -11.22 22.38
N ILE A 56 -2.16 -11.37 21.15
CA ILE A 56 -1.36 -11.65 19.96
C ILE A 56 -0.98 -10.33 19.29
N LYS A 57 0.31 -10.09 19.18
CA LYS A 57 0.86 -8.85 18.60
C LYS A 57 1.54 -9.10 17.27
N GLN A 58 1.59 -8.08 16.42
CA GLN A 58 2.32 -8.06 15.17
C GLN A 58 3.57 -7.20 15.29
N ILE A 59 4.67 -7.60 14.64
CA ILE A 59 5.84 -6.75 14.48
C ILE A 59 5.52 -5.72 13.40
N GLU A 60 5.70 -4.44 13.73
CA GLU A 60 5.43 -3.35 12.81
C GLU A 60 6.55 -3.17 11.78
N ASN A 61 6.30 -2.35 10.76
CA ASN A 61 7.30 -2.00 9.74
C ASN A 61 8.53 -1.32 10.35
N ALA A 62 9.70 -1.63 9.82
CA ALA A 62 10.99 -1.12 10.27
C ALA A 62 11.23 -1.31 11.78
N GLN A 63 10.63 -2.32 12.40
CA GLN A 63 10.76 -2.59 13.82
C GLN A 63 11.68 -3.79 14.07
N ILE A 64 12.50 -3.66 15.11
CA ILE A 64 13.25 -4.75 15.72
C ILE A 64 12.60 -5.03 17.07
N VAL A 65 12.25 -6.28 17.30
CA VAL A 65 11.75 -6.78 18.58
C VAL A 65 12.80 -7.73 19.14
N THR A 66 13.22 -7.46 20.35
CA THR A 66 14.21 -8.28 21.07
C THR A 66 13.54 -8.94 22.28
N LEU A 67 13.68 -10.22 22.40
CA LEU A 67 13.30 -10.99 23.56
C LEU A 67 14.54 -11.29 24.40
N THR A 68 14.51 -10.86 25.65
CA THR A 68 15.59 -11.16 26.61
C THR A 68 15.37 -12.53 27.27
N GLU A 69 16.41 -13.10 27.85
CA GLU A 69 16.34 -14.35 28.63
C GLU A 69 15.38 -14.26 29.82
N THR A 70 15.14 -13.05 30.31
CA THR A 70 14.17 -12.78 31.40
C THR A 70 12.73 -12.65 30.91
N GLY A 71 12.45 -12.89 29.62
CA GLY A 71 11.11 -12.74 29.02
C GLY A 71 10.68 -11.32 28.73
N ARG A 72 11.57 -10.32 28.96
CA ARG A 72 11.26 -8.92 28.60
C ARG A 72 11.31 -8.73 27.09
N ILE A 73 10.31 -8.03 26.56
CA ILE A 73 10.22 -7.66 25.15
C ILE A 73 10.53 -6.18 25.01
N ASP A 74 11.59 -5.88 24.27
CA ASP A 74 11.95 -4.52 23.85
C ASP A 74 11.71 -4.37 22.34
N ALA A 75 11.12 -3.25 21.95
CA ALA A 75 10.83 -2.97 20.55
C ALA A 75 11.27 -1.56 20.19
N TYR A 76 11.99 -1.41 19.08
CA TYR A 76 12.36 -0.10 18.56
C TYR A 76 12.26 -0.04 17.06
N ARG A 77 11.96 1.14 16.52
CA ARG A 77 11.86 1.39 15.09
C ARG A 77 13.15 2.00 14.57
N TYR A 78 13.77 1.38 13.58
CA TYR A 78 15.05 1.83 13.01
C TYR A 78 14.90 2.75 11.79
N TYR A 79 13.68 2.91 11.27
CA TYR A 79 13.38 3.83 10.17
C TYR A 79 12.03 4.51 10.41
N ASN A 80 11.99 5.82 10.27
CA ASN A 80 10.77 6.62 10.30
C ASN A 80 10.54 7.26 8.92
N TYR A 81 9.30 7.20 8.45
CA TYR A 81 8.86 7.92 7.26
C TYR A 81 8.70 9.40 7.63
N GLN A 82 9.75 10.18 7.40
CA GLN A 82 9.86 11.57 7.87
C GLN A 82 10.51 12.45 6.83
N TYR A 83 10.07 13.70 6.75
CA TYR A 83 10.59 14.67 5.80
C TYR A 83 12.02 15.11 6.13
N GLN A 84 12.78 15.39 5.06
CA GLN A 84 14.09 16.02 5.07
C GLN A 84 14.16 16.99 3.88
N ILE A 85 13.30 18.00 3.90
CA ILE A 85 13.04 18.89 2.76
C ILE A 85 14.29 19.64 2.34
N LYS A 86 14.55 19.62 1.02
CA LYS A 86 15.59 20.40 0.34
C LYS A 86 14.95 21.09 -0.85
N ASP A 87 15.12 22.39 -0.93
CA ASP A 87 14.63 23.13 -2.10
C ASP A 87 15.63 23.04 -3.25
N GLU A 88 15.17 22.52 -4.37
CA GLU A 88 15.94 22.39 -5.61
C GLU A 88 15.03 22.72 -6.81
N GLU A 89 15.65 23.15 -7.92
CA GLU A 89 14.94 23.41 -9.17
C GLU A 89 14.30 22.15 -9.74
N ASP A 90 13.12 22.29 -10.36
CA ASP A 90 12.35 21.18 -10.88
C ASP A 90 13.12 20.29 -11.85
N GLU A 91 13.91 20.89 -12.76
CA GLU A 91 14.72 20.14 -13.74
C GLU A 91 15.71 19.20 -13.05
N LYS A 92 16.36 19.68 -11.99
CA LYS A 92 17.30 18.87 -11.19
C LYS A 92 16.57 17.75 -10.44
N LEU A 93 15.41 18.06 -9.87
CA LEU A 93 14.56 17.08 -9.20
C LEU A 93 14.11 15.98 -10.18
N ILE A 94 13.64 16.36 -11.37
CA ILE A 94 13.17 15.43 -12.41
C ILE A 94 14.29 14.51 -12.89
N LYS A 95 15.47 15.08 -13.19
CA LYS A 95 16.65 14.30 -13.60
C LYS A 95 17.06 13.29 -12.53
N LYS A 96 16.99 13.67 -11.26
CA LYS A 96 17.34 12.78 -10.15
C LYS A 96 16.27 11.69 -9.97
N LEU A 97 14.98 12.03 -10.12
CA LEU A 97 13.90 11.07 -10.09
C LEU A 97 14.04 10.01 -11.19
N ASP A 98 14.32 10.41 -12.45
CA ASP A 98 14.56 9.48 -13.56
C ASP A 98 15.66 8.47 -13.21
N ALA A 99 16.80 8.96 -12.69
CA ALA A 99 17.90 8.09 -12.28
C ALA A 99 17.51 7.12 -11.13
N LEU A 100 16.70 7.56 -10.19
CA LEU A 100 16.26 6.72 -9.06
C LEU A 100 15.21 5.69 -9.48
N TYR A 101 14.27 6.06 -10.33
CA TYR A 101 13.32 5.10 -10.91
C TYR A 101 14.04 4.03 -11.74
N ASP A 102 14.98 4.46 -12.59
CA ASP A 102 15.81 3.54 -13.38
C ASP A 102 16.61 2.58 -12.49
N LYS A 103 17.20 3.08 -11.40
CA LYS A 103 17.92 2.27 -10.41
C LYS A 103 16.99 1.25 -9.71
N ALA A 104 15.82 1.69 -9.27
CA ALA A 104 14.84 0.80 -8.62
C ALA A 104 14.41 -0.34 -9.56
N ILE A 105 14.24 -0.04 -10.85
CA ILE A 105 13.91 -1.07 -11.85
C ILE A 105 15.11 -1.96 -12.19
N LYS A 106 16.34 -1.46 -12.17
CA LYS A 106 17.53 -2.32 -12.28
C LYS A 106 17.64 -3.30 -11.10
N ASN A 107 17.32 -2.86 -9.89
CA ASN A 107 17.23 -3.77 -8.72
C ASN A 107 16.13 -4.83 -8.93
N LEU A 108 14.99 -4.46 -9.48
CA LEU A 108 13.94 -5.41 -9.86
C LEU A 108 14.45 -6.41 -10.92
N ILE A 109 15.17 -5.98 -11.95
CA ILE A 109 15.74 -6.87 -12.99
C ILE A 109 16.71 -7.88 -12.38
N LEU A 110 17.53 -7.46 -11.44
CA LEU A 110 18.41 -8.38 -10.69
C LEU A 110 17.59 -9.40 -9.90
N PHE A 111 16.53 -8.96 -9.22
CA PHE A 111 15.63 -9.87 -8.51
C PHE A 111 14.91 -10.83 -9.46
N LEU A 112 14.47 -10.35 -10.62
CA LEU A 112 13.82 -11.19 -11.64
C LEU A 112 14.73 -12.34 -12.10
N ASN A 113 16.00 -12.11 -12.26
CA ASN A 113 16.98 -13.12 -12.68
C ASN A 113 16.47 -14.00 -13.85
N GLY A 114 15.95 -13.35 -14.91
CA GLY A 114 15.40 -14.01 -16.10
C GLY A 114 13.96 -14.53 -15.98
N ARG A 115 13.36 -14.54 -14.77
CA ARG A 115 11.96 -14.97 -14.54
C ARG A 115 10.96 -14.03 -15.20
N ARG A 116 9.79 -14.53 -15.52
CA ARG A 116 8.73 -13.72 -16.11
C ARG A 116 8.25 -12.64 -15.18
N ALA A 117 8.24 -11.40 -15.69
CA ALA A 117 7.61 -10.25 -15.07
C ALA A 117 6.12 -10.20 -15.46
N VAL A 118 5.22 -10.23 -14.49
CA VAL A 118 3.77 -10.19 -14.66
C VAL A 118 3.26 -8.85 -14.16
N ILE A 119 2.82 -7.98 -15.06
CA ILE A 119 2.45 -6.60 -14.71
C ILE A 119 0.93 -6.43 -14.75
N PRO A 120 0.25 -6.14 -13.61
CA PRO A 120 -1.13 -5.66 -13.60
C PRO A 120 -1.16 -4.24 -14.17
N LEU A 121 -1.26 -4.14 -15.49
CA LEU A 121 -1.19 -2.89 -16.22
C LEU A 121 -2.54 -2.21 -16.24
N SER A 122 -2.68 -1.12 -15.51
CA SER A 122 -3.89 -0.31 -15.44
C SER A 122 -3.84 0.92 -16.35
N GLY A 123 -4.92 1.70 -16.36
CA GLY A 123 -4.92 3.05 -16.94
C GLY A 123 -4.10 4.06 -16.16
N GLY A 124 -3.55 3.71 -14.97
CA GLY A 124 -2.74 4.58 -14.12
C GLY A 124 -1.30 4.76 -14.60
N GLN A 125 -0.60 5.76 -14.04
CA GLN A 125 0.79 6.09 -14.41
C GLN A 125 1.79 5.08 -13.84
N ASP A 126 1.58 4.58 -12.63
CA ASP A 126 2.56 3.80 -11.87
C ASP A 126 2.91 2.47 -12.57
N SER A 127 1.91 1.69 -12.96
CA SER A 127 2.15 0.42 -13.68
C SER A 127 2.77 0.64 -15.06
N ARG A 128 2.49 1.78 -15.73
CA ARG A 128 3.13 2.16 -17.00
C ARG A 128 4.61 2.48 -16.81
N LEU A 129 4.98 3.18 -15.73
CA LEU A 129 6.38 3.47 -15.43
C LEU A 129 7.17 2.17 -15.24
N ILE A 130 6.62 1.20 -14.53
CA ILE A 130 7.25 -0.11 -14.37
C ILE A 130 7.47 -0.79 -15.73
N ALA A 131 6.42 -0.87 -16.55
CA ALA A 131 6.51 -1.47 -17.89
C ALA A 131 7.53 -0.75 -18.78
N TYR A 132 7.51 0.57 -18.77
CA TYR A 132 8.44 1.40 -19.55
C TYR A 132 9.89 1.17 -19.14
N TYR A 133 10.23 1.28 -17.86
CA TYR A 133 11.62 1.12 -17.43
C TYR A 133 12.14 -0.31 -17.59
N LEU A 134 11.30 -1.33 -17.41
CA LEU A 134 11.70 -2.70 -17.74
C LEU A 134 12.07 -2.81 -19.22
N THR A 135 11.23 -2.29 -20.11
CA THR A 135 11.47 -2.32 -21.56
C THR A 135 12.67 -1.46 -21.96
N LYS A 136 12.80 -0.24 -21.39
CA LYS A 136 13.95 0.66 -21.58
C LYS A 136 15.28 -0.01 -21.21
N ASN A 137 15.28 -0.80 -20.15
CA ASN A 137 16.45 -1.58 -19.71
C ASN A 137 16.60 -2.94 -20.44
N GLY A 138 15.86 -3.18 -21.51
CA GLY A 138 16.01 -4.34 -22.38
C GLY A 138 15.45 -5.64 -21.84
N TYR A 139 14.66 -5.61 -20.74
CA TYR A 139 14.01 -6.81 -20.23
C TYR A 139 12.90 -7.26 -21.19
N LYS A 140 12.89 -8.54 -21.58
CA LYS A 140 11.98 -9.07 -22.63
C LYS A 140 10.92 -10.03 -22.11
N ASN A 141 11.20 -10.74 -21.01
CA ASN A 141 10.28 -11.74 -20.47
C ASN A 141 9.17 -11.08 -19.64
N ILE A 142 8.31 -10.31 -20.29
CA ILE A 142 7.24 -9.52 -19.68
C ILE A 142 5.90 -9.94 -20.27
N ILE A 143 4.90 -10.11 -19.40
CA ILE A 143 3.50 -10.09 -19.76
C ILE A 143 2.76 -9.02 -18.96
N ALA A 144 1.77 -8.41 -19.58
CA ALA A 144 0.88 -7.47 -18.93
C ALA A 144 -0.56 -7.99 -18.95
N TYR A 145 -1.33 -7.67 -17.95
CA TYR A 145 -2.77 -7.99 -17.93
C TYR A 145 -3.58 -6.84 -17.34
N THR A 146 -4.84 -6.80 -17.74
CA THR A 146 -5.86 -5.91 -17.19
C THR A 146 -7.12 -6.73 -16.97
N TYR A 147 -7.89 -6.39 -15.97
CA TYR A 147 -9.13 -7.08 -15.67
C TYR A 147 -10.30 -6.10 -15.48
N GLY A 148 -11.51 -6.61 -15.59
CA GLY A 148 -12.70 -5.82 -15.36
C GLY A 148 -13.83 -6.13 -16.34
N LYS A 149 -14.81 -5.25 -16.40
CA LYS A 149 -15.93 -5.38 -17.36
C LYS A 149 -15.43 -5.16 -18.80
N LYS A 150 -16.09 -5.79 -19.75
CA LYS A 150 -15.89 -5.52 -21.18
C LYS A 150 -16.01 -3.99 -21.44
N ASP A 151 -15.19 -3.50 -22.34
CA ASP A 151 -15.13 -2.07 -22.70
C ASP A 151 -14.71 -1.12 -21.55
N ASN A 152 -14.02 -1.64 -20.54
CA ASN A 152 -13.42 -0.83 -19.51
C ASN A 152 -12.40 0.18 -20.10
N PRO A 153 -12.55 1.50 -19.87
CA PRO A 153 -11.61 2.50 -20.39
C PRO A 153 -10.15 2.24 -20.00
N GLU A 154 -9.90 1.70 -18.80
CA GLU A 154 -8.53 1.34 -18.38
C GLU A 154 -7.94 0.22 -19.23
N ALA A 155 -8.74 -0.75 -19.66
CA ALA A 155 -8.29 -1.81 -20.53
C ALA A 155 -7.89 -1.29 -21.93
N ILE A 156 -8.60 -0.29 -22.45
CA ILE A 156 -8.27 0.35 -23.73
C ILE A 156 -6.91 1.04 -23.64
N VAL A 157 -6.69 1.75 -22.54
CA VAL A 157 -5.42 2.48 -22.28
C VAL A 157 -4.26 1.50 -22.10
N SER A 158 -4.43 0.49 -21.24
CA SER A 158 -3.37 -0.48 -20.96
C SER A 158 -2.97 -1.29 -22.19
N LYS A 159 -3.95 -1.64 -23.05
CA LYS A 159 -3.68 -2.31 -24.32
C LYS A 159 -2.78 -1.47 -25.24
N LYS A 160 -3.11 -0.17 -25.42
CA LYS A 160 -2.30 0.75 -26.22
C LYS A 160 -0.88 0.91 -25.67
N VAL A 161 -0.73 0.97 -24.34
CA VAL A 161 0.58 1.03 -23.68
C VAL A 161 1.38 -0.24 -23.96
N ALA A 162 0.77 -1.40 -23.82
CA ALA A 162 1.41 -2.68 -24.11
C ALA A 162 1.83 -2.82 -25.58
N GLU A 163 0.96 -2.41 -26.52
CA GLU A 163 1.26 -2.36 -27.96
C GLU A 163 2.45 -1.43 -28.25
N PHE A 164 2.48 -0.22 -27.67
CA PHE A 164 3.58 0.72 -27.83
C PHE A 164 4.91 0.16 -27.31
N LEU A 165 4.87 -0.55 -26.16
CA LEU A 165 6.07 -1.14 -25.54
C LEU A 165 6.43 -2.52 -26.11
N ASN A 166 5.64 -3.05 -27.05
CA ASN A 166 5.77 -4.39 -27.62
C ASN A 166 5.80 -5.49 -26.53
N ILE A 167 4.80 -5.45 -25.62
CA ILE A 167 4.61 -6.38 -24.50
C ILE A 167 3.34 -7.20 -24.77
N ASP A 168 3.39 -8.51 -24.52
CA ASP A 168 2.20 -9.37 -24.56
C ASP A 168 1.18 -8.91 -23.52
N TRP A 169 -0.06 -8.68 -23.96
CA TRP A 169 -1.13 -8.17 -23.12
C TRP A 169 -2.37 -9.05 -23.15
N TYR A 170 -2.95 -9.26 -21.96
CA TYR A 170 -4.13 -10.10 -21.78
C TYR A 170 -5.23 -9.37 -21.04
N PHE A 171 -6.46 -9.48 -21.54
CA PHE A 171 -7.64 -8.98 -20.85
C PHE A 171 -8.38 -10.11 -20.15
N VAL A 172 -8.68 -9.93 -18.86
CA VAL A 172 -9.48 -10.86 -18.07
C VAL A 172 -10.85 -10.24 -17.81
N GLU A 173 -11.87 -10.72 -18.54
CA GLU A 173 -13.22 -10.19 -18.42
C GLU A 173 -13.89 -10.67 -17.12
N TYR A 174 -14.39 -9.72 -16.35
CA TYR A 174 -15.19 -9.96 -15.15
C TYR A 174 -16.68 -9.86 -15.47
N LYS A 175 -17.36 -11.02 -15.51
CA LYS A 175 -18.82 -11.10 -15.70
C LYS A 175 -19.50 -11.17 -14.33
N ASN A 176 -20.44 -10.27 -14.06
CA ASN A 176 -21.13 -10.19 -12.77
C ASN A 176 -21.72 -11.55 -12.32
N SER A 177 -22.30 -12.32 -13.27
CA SER A 177 -22.88 -13.64 -12.99
C SER A 177 -21.84 -14.66 -12.54
N SER A 178 -20.66 -14.71 -13.19
CA SER A 178 -19.60 -15.66 -12.82
C SER A 178 -18.88 -15.22 -11.53
N MET A 179 -18.63 -13.93 -11.36
CA MET A 179 -18.03 -13.38 -10.14
C MET A 179 -18.91 -13.64 -8.92
N ARG A 180 -20.21 -13.34 -9.04
CA ARG A 180 -21.17 -13.60 -7.95
C ARG A 180 -21.21 -15.09 -7.57
N LYS A 181 -21.25 -15.99 -8.52
CA LYS A 181 -21.25 -17.45 -8.26
C LYS A 181 -19.98 -17.88 -7.53
N LYS A 182 -18.81 -17.41 -7.98
CA LYS A 182 -17.51 -17.72 -7.39
C LYS A 182 -17.39 -17.17 -5.96
N PHE A 183 -17.86 -15.94 -5.71
CA PHE A 183 -17.91 -15.38 -4.34
C PHE A 183 -18.80 -16.15 -3.38
N TYR A 184 -19.81 -16.86 -3.88
CA TYR A 184 -20.69 -17.73 -3.08
C TYR A 184 -20.19 -19.17 -2.99
N ASP A 185 -19.18 -19.54 -3.76
CA ASP A 185 -18.41 -20.76 -3.52
C ASP A 185 -17.52 -20.56 -2.30
N LYS A 186 -18.16 -20.76 -1.14
CA LYS A 186 -17.76 -20.24 0.17
C LYS A 186 -16.37 -20.66 0.61
N LYS A 187 -15.86 -21.83 0.16
CA LYS A 187 -14.62 -22.38 0.71
C LYS A 187 -13.38 -21.69 0.16
N MET A 188 -13.21 -21.63 -1.14
CA MET A 188 -11.99 -21.08 -1.76
C MET A 188 -11.76 -19.60 -1.39
N TYR A 189 -12.79 -18.78 -1.49
CA TYR A 189 -12.66 -17.34 -1.18
C TYR A 189 -12.53 -17.07 0.32
N SER A 190 -13.18 -17.88 1.17
CA SER A 190 -12.99 -17.80 2.62
C SER A 190 -11.54 -18.12 2.99
N ASP A 191 -11.00 -19.24 2.50
CA ASP A 191 -9.62 -19.64 2.77
C ASP A 191 -8.61 -18.60 2.27
N MET A 192 -8.87 -18.00 1.09
CA MET A 192 -8.06 -16.90 0.56
C MET A 192 -8.17 -15.64 1.43
N ALA A 193 -9.38 -15.30 1.87
CA ALA A 193 -9.59 -14.13 2.72
C ALA A 193 -8.87 -14.29 4.05
N ASP A 194 -8.98 -15.42 4.69
CA ASP A 194 -8.33 -15.73 5.98
C ASP A 194 -6.81 -15.69 5.84
N TYR A 195 -6.26 -16.34 4.80
CA TYR A 195 -4.84 -16.31 4.53
C TYR A 195 -4.30 -14.89 4.30
N CYS A 196 -4.99 -14.09 3.49
CA CYS A 196 -4.53 -12.74 3.15
C CYS A 196 -4.78 -11.72 4.27
N ALA A 197 -5.86 -11.87 5.04
CA ALA A 197 -6.21 -10.95 6.13
C ALA A 197 -5.25 -11.02 7.32
N ARG A 198 -4.67 -12.20 7.59
CA ARG A 198 -3.70 -12.42 8.66
C ARG A 198 -4.14 -11.87 10.03
N GLY A 199 -5.46 -11.77 10.29
CA GLY A 199 -6.00 -11.30 11.56
C GLY A 199 -5.75 -9.81 11.90
N PHE A 200 -5.38 -8.96 10.92
CA PHE A 200 -5.16 -7.54 11.16
C PHE A 200 -5.62 -6.61 10.02
N SER A 201 -5.91 -7.11 8.82
CA SER A 201 -6.29 -6.28 7.68
C SER A 201 -7.40 -6.91 6.85
N VAL A 202 -8.17 -6.09 6.14
CA VAL A 202 -9.05 -6.58 5.08
C VAL A 202 -8.20 -7.07 3.91
N THR A 203 -8.77 -7.95 3.11
CA THR A 203 -8.11 -8.52 1.95
C THR A 203 -8.46 -7.76 0.67
N HIS A 204 -7.48 -7.48 -0.16
CA HIS A 204 -7.68 -6.89 -1.48
C HIS A 204 -7.98 -7.99 -2.49
N ILE A 205 -9.25 -8.19 -2.80
CA ILE A 205 -9.74 -9.34 -3.59
C ILE A 205 -9.86 -9.09 -5.09
N GLN A 206 -9.61 -7.88 -5.56
CA GLN A 206 -9.93 -7.47 -6.94
C GLN A 206 -9.15 -8.25 -8.00
N GLU A 207 -7.93 -8.64 -7.71
CA GLU A 207 -7.06 -9.34 -8.68
C GLU A 207 -7.14 -10.87 -8.63
N TRP A 208 -7.77 -11.46 -7.62
CA TRP A 208 -7.76 -12.90 -7.42
C TRP A 208 -8.19 -13.68 -8.64
N GLU A 209 -9.36 -13.31 -9.16
CA GLU A 209 -9.92 -13.98 -10.33
C GLU A 209 -9.05 -13.82 -11.57
N ALA A 210 -8.41 -12.65 -11.74
CA ALA A 210 -7.53 -12.42 -12.89
C ALA A 210 -6.33 -13.37 -12.87
N ILE A 211 -5.64 -13.44 -11.74
CA ILE A 211 -4.49 -14.33 -11.59
C ILE A 211 -4.89 -15.81 -11.74
N ILE A 212 -6.01 -16.22 -11.14
CA ILE A 212 -6.52 -17.59 -11.26
C ILE A 212 -6.75 -17.94 -12.73
N GLN A 213 -7.46 -17.09 -13.48
CA GLN A 213 -7.71 -17.34 -14.90
C GLN A 213 -6.44 -17.34 -15.76
N LEU A 214 -5.47 -16.48 -15.46
CA LEU A 214 -4.19 -16.48 -16.17
C LEU A 214 -3.41 -17.77 -15.93
N LYS A 215 -3.44 -18.31 -14.71
CA LYS A 215 -2.84 -19.61 -14.38
C LYS A 215 -3.58 -20.76 -15.08
N GLU A 216 -4.90 -20.79 -15.04
CA GLU A 216 -5.72 -21.81 -15.72
C GLU A 216 -5.46 -21.84 -17.24
N LYS A 217 -5.17 -20.69 -17.84
CA LYS A 217 -4.81 -20.57 -19.27
C LYS A 217 -3.34 -20.89 -19.56
N GLY A 218 -2.52 -21.21 -18.56
CA GLY A 218 -1.10 -21.44 -18.72
C GLY A 218 -0.28 -20.20 -19.12
N LEU A 219 -0.79 -19.00 -18.83
CA LEU A 219 -0.11 -17.73 -19.13
C LEU A 219 0.80 -17.28 -17.98
N VAL A 220 0.50 -17.72 -16.76
CA VAL A 220 1.25 -17.44 -15.55
C VAL A 220 1.52 -18.74 -14.82
N HIS A 221 2.75 -18.94 -14.35
CA HIS A 221 3.23 -20.18 -13.72
C HIS A 221 3.81 -19.92 -12.33
N GLY A 222 3.96 -20.97 -11.55
CA GLY A 222 4.66 -20.88 -10.26
C GLY A 222 6.06 -20.32 -10.43
N GLY A 223 6.43 -19.37 -9.56
CA GLY A 223 7.72 -18.68 -9.60
C GLY A 223 7.78 -17.44 -10.50
N ASP A 224 6.77 -17.18 -11.35
CA ASP A 224 6.65 -15.88 -12.02
C ASP A 224 6.50 -14.76 -10.99
N VAL A 225 6.94 -13.55 -11.34
CA VAL A 225 7.00 -12.42 -10.42
C VAL A 225 5.95 -11.38 -10.80
N VAL A 226 4.96 -11.17 -9.92
CA VAL A 226 3.98 -10.08 -10.10
C VAL A 226 4.58 -8.77 -9.62
N ILE A 227 4.40 -7.72 -10.43
CA ILE A 227 4.99 -6.39 -10.16
C ILE A 227 3.87 -5.35 -10.12
N PRO A 228 3.17 -5.20 -8.99
CA PRO A 228 2.11 -4.22 -8.87
C PRO A 228 2.68 -2.79 -8.80
N GLY A 229 1.94 -1.84 -9.38
CA GLY A 229 2.24 -0.40 -9.29
C GLY A 229 1.84 0.22 -7.96
N PHE A 230 1.83 -0.55 -6.87
CA PHE A 230 1.38 -0.07 -5.58
C PHE A 230 2.22 1.09 -5.06
N SER A 231 1.53 2.08 -4.49
CA SER A 231 2.10 3.19 -3.73
C SER A 231 2.98 4.17 -4.51
N GLY A 232 3.09 4.07 -5.82
CA GLY A 232 3.80 5.06 -6.64
C GLY A 232 3.19 6.45 -6.47
N ASP A 233 1.87 6.54 -6.55
CA ASP A 233 1.11 7.76 -6.32
C ASP A 233 1.22 8.26 -4.86
N PHE A 234 1.30 7.35 -3.89
CA PHE A 234 1.46 7.70 -2.47
C PHE A 234 2.80 8.40 -2.22
N ILE A 235 3.93 7.81 -2.60
CA ILE A 235 5.24 8.44 -2.37
C ILE A 235 5.37 9.78 -3.09
N ALA A 236 4.67 9.95 -4.21
CA ALA A 236 4.61 11.17 -4.99
C ALA A 236 3.68 12.26 -4.41
N GLY A 237 2.91 11.98 -3.34
CA GLY A 237 2.08 12.95 -2.63
C GLY A 237 0.65 13.10 -3.16
N SER A 238 0.06 12.06 -3.78
CA SER A 238 -1.33 12.07 -4.27
C SER A 238 -2.36 12.41 -3.21
N HIS A 239 -2.08 12.09 -1.97
CA HIS A 239 -2.95 12.29 -0.81
C HIS A 239 -2.78 13.66 -0.15
N LEU A 240 -1.71 14.39 -0.47
CA LEU A 240 -1.52 15.76 -0.01
C LEU A 240 -2.47 16.69 -0.79
N ASN A 241 -3.14 17.58 -0.09
CA ASN A 241 -4.05 18.54 -0.70
C ASN A 241 -3.70 19.98 -0.29
N VAL A 242 -4.27 20.95 -1.00
CA VAL A 242 -3.97 22.36 -0.79
C VAL A 242 -4.29 22.83 0.63
N GLU A 243 -5.37 22.33 1.25
CA GLU A 243 -5.75 22.70 2.61
C GLU A 243 -4.70 22.29 3.66
N MET A 244 -3.89 21.26 3.35
CA MET A 244 -2.84 20.76 4.24
C MET A 244 -1.54 21.56 4.16
N ILE A 245 -1.41 22.46 3.18
CA ILE A 245 -0.23 23.27 2.91
C ILE A 245 -0.53 24.78 2.87
N GLN A 246 -1.67 25.21 3.41
CA GLN A 246 -2.08 26.62 3.43
C GLN A 246 -1.97 27.26 4.79
N LYS A 247 -1.98 26.49 5.86
CA LYS A 247 -1.83 26.98 7.23
C LYS A 247 -0.40 26.85 7.71
N LYS A 248 0.13 27.88 8.35
CA LYS A 248 1.46 27.83 8.97
C LYS A 248 1.49 27.03 10.26
N GLU A 249 0.34 26.88 10.90
CA GLU A 249 0.21 26.21 12.19
C GLU A 249 -1.06 25.38 12.26
N TYR A 250 -0.96 24.19 12.83
CA TYR A 250 -2.02 23.21 13.06
C TYR A 250 -2.01 22.78 14.52
N THR A 251 -3.16 22.34 15.03
CA THR A 251 -3.25 21.66 16.33
C THR A 251 -3.27 20.14 16.15
N TYR A 252 -2.96 19.37 17.20
CA TYR A 252 -3.16 17.91 17.19
C TYR A 252 -4.64 17.52 17.07
N LYS A 253 -5.56 18.43 17.43
CA LYS A 253 -6.98 18.29 17.15
C LYS A 253 -7.27 18.38 15.65
N ASP A 254 -6.66 19.33 14.94
CA ASP A 254 -6.76 19.39 13.47
C ASP A 254 -6.23 18.11 12.85
N PHE A 255 -5.07 17.63 13.29
CA PHE A 255 -4.47 16.39 12.84
C PHE A 255 -5.42 15.19 13.04
N LYS A 256 -6.03 15.04 14.22
CA LYS A 256 -7.05 14.02 14.50
C LYS A 256 -8.19 14.08 13.46
N GLU A 257 -8.76 15.24 13.19
CA GLU A 257 -9.86 15.40 12.24
C GLU A 257 -9.44 15.03 10.82
N TYR A 258 -8.22 15.37 10.40
CA TYR A 258 -7.71 15.00 9.08
C TYR A 258 -7.53 13.48 8.91
N ILE A 259 -6.89 12.80 9.86
CA ILE A 259 -6.75 11.34 9.77
C ILE A 259 -8.09 10.62 9.87
N PHE A 260 -9.03 11.12 10.69
CA PHE A 260 -10.36 10.55 10.82
C PHE A 260 -11.17 10.73 9.54
N LYS A 261 -11.13 11.91 8.93
CA LYS A 261 -11.77 12.19 7.64
C LYS A 261 -11.22 11.29 6.52
N LYS A 262 -9.94 10.97 6.54
CA LYS A 262 -9.30 10.16 5.50
C LYS A 262 -9.45 8.66 5.71
N HIS A 263 -9.18 8.18 6.92
CA HIS A 263 -9.01 6.75 7.19
C HIS A 263 -10.21 6.10 7.88
N TYR A 264 -10.87 6.79 8.81
CA TYR A 264 -11.90 6.23 9.68
C TYR A 264 -13.31 6.39 9.09
N LYS A 265 -13.55 5.85 7.91
CA LYS A 265 -14.78 6.12 7.13
C LYS A 265 -15.48 4.92 6.51
N ILE A 266 -14.97 3.70 6.70
CA ILE A 266 -15.58 2.49 6.09
C ILE A 266 -16.96 2.26 6.69
N TYR A 267 -17.10 2.46 8.00
CA TYR A 267 -18.36 2.33 8.72
C TYR A 267 -18.79 3.68 9.33
N PRO A 268 -20.07 4.09 9.27
CA PRO A 268 -20.55 5.37 9.81
C PRO A 268 -20.68 5.35 11.35
N TRP A 269 -19.59 5.14 12.05
CA TRP A 269 -19.49 4.92 13.50
C TRP A 269 -19.80 6.15 14.33
N ARG A 270 -19.41 7.37 13.90
CA ARG A 270 -19.58 8.62 14.68
C ARG A 270 -21.03 8.87 15.08
N LYS A 271 -22.00 8.58 14.22
CA LYS A 271 -23.43 8.74 14.53
C LYS A 271 -23.92 7.79 15.62
N ARG A 272 -23.20 6.71 15.89
CA ARG A 272 -23.52 5.67 16.86
C ARG A 272 -22.72 5.75 18.15
N ASP A 273 -21.60 6.47 18.14
CA ASP A 273 -20.75 6.74 19.30
C ASP A 273 -21.26 7.96 20.08
N LYS A 274 -22.45 7.81 20.70
CA LYS A 274 -23.11 8.89 21.46
C LYS A 274 -22.29 9.41 22.65
N GLU A 275 -21.44 8.57 23.21
CA GLU A 275 -20.63 8.89 24.39
C GLU A 275 -19.16 9.19 24.03
N HIS A 276 -18.85 9.28 22.74
CA HIS A 276 -17.49 9.51 22.22
C HIS A 276 -16.41 8.53 22.74
N LYS A 277 -16.81 7.40 23.32
CA LYS A 277 -15.89 6.39 23.86
C LYS A 277 -15.02 5.77 22.78
N LEU A 278 -15.65 5.39 21.65
CA LEU A 278 -14.94 4.81 20.53
C LEU A 278 -13.99 5.85 19.89
N GLU A 279 -14.43 7.09 19.72
CA GLU A 279 -13.60 8.16 19.21
C GLU A 279 -12.34 8.40 20.05
N LEU A 280 -12.49 8.46 21.37
CA LEU A 280 -11.37 8.62 22.31
C LEU A 280 -10.39 7.44 22.22
N LYS A 281 -10.92 6.21 22.13
CA LYS A 281 -10.10 5.01 21.99
C LYS A 281 -9.31 5.02 20.69
N LEU A 282 -9.96 5.24 19.56
CA LEU A 282 -9.34 5.30 18.24
C LEU A 282 -8.26 6.39 18.16
N TRP A 283 -8.50 7.54 18.77
CA TRP A 283 -7.51 8.61 18.85
C TRP A 283 -6.33 8.25 19.74
N SER A 284 -6.58 7.61 20.87
CA SER A 284 -5.52 7.11 21.76
C SER A 284 -4.61 6.11 21.06
N ASP A 285 -5.20 5.17 20.31
CA ASP A 285 -4.45 4.16 19.56
C ASP A 285 -3.64 4.79 18.42
N ALA A 286 -4.19 5.78 17.70
CA ALA A 286 -3.47 6.53 16.69
C ALA A 286 -2.28 7.32 17.28
N LYS A 287 -2.46 7.99 18.41
CA LYS A 287 -1.36 8.68 19.12
C LYS A 287 -0.26 7.71 19.54
N LYS A 288 -0.65 6.56 20.09
CA LYS A 288 0.30 5.53 20.51
C LYS A 288 1.13 4.99 19.33
N SER A 289 0.50 4.73 18.17
CA SER A 289 1.21 4.22 16.98
C SER A 289 2.22 5.22 16.40
N LEU A 290 2.00 6.51 16.63
CA LEU A 290 2.87 7.61 16.18
C LEU A 290 3.82 8.15 17.27
N ASP A 291 3.81 7.58 18.46
CA ASP A 291 4.57 8.06 19.63
C ASP A 291 4.25 9.52 20.03
N ILE A 292 3.00 9.95 19.82
CA ILE A 292 2.55 11.32 20.13
C ILE A 292 2.24 11.44 21.62
N GLN A 293 3.01 12.27 22.34
CA GLN A 293 2.80 12.61 23.76
C GLN A 293 2.10 13.97 23.96
N LYS A 294 1.81 14.67 22.89
CA LYS A 294 1.24 16.01 22.89
C LYS A 294 -0.26 16.01 23.19
N LYS A 295 -0.74 17.13 23.75
CA LYS A 295 -2.18 17.38 23.97
C LYS A 295 -2.85 17.83 22.68
N ASP A 296 -4.16 17.67 22.59
CA ASP A 296 -4.94 17.99 21.39
C ASP A 296 -4.86 19.49 20.99
N ASN A 297 -4.64 20.39 21.95
CA ASN A 297 -4.48 21.83 21.72
C ASN A 297 -3.03 22.29 21.49
N ASP A 298 -2.05 21.40 21.66
CA ASP A 298 -0.66 21.74 21.31
C ASP A 298 -0.57 21.95 19.79
N THR A 299 0.35 22.81 19.37
CA THR A 299 0.50 23.18 17.96
C THR A 299 1.73 22.52 17.33
N MET A 300 1.69 22.44 16.01
CA MET A 300 2.77 21.99 15.15
C MET A 300 2.80 22.83 13.86
N ASN A 301 3.95 22.93 13.22
CA ASN A 301 4.06 23.61 11.94
C ASN A 301 3.54 22.74 10.77
N GLU A 302 3.47 23.34 9.59
CA GLU A 302 2.98 22.68 8.37
C GLU A 302 3.76 21.41 8.01
N GLU A 303 5.10 21.46 8.11
CA GLU A 303 5.96 20.33 7.77
C GLU A 303 5.75 19.14 8.73
N GLU A 304 5.72 19.42 10.04
CA GLU A 304 5.44 18.43 11.07
C GLU A 304 4.06 17.78 10.87
N PHE A 305 3.03 18.61 10.61
CA PHE A 305 1.67 18.14 10.37
C PHE A 305 1.62 17.16 9.19
N ASN A 306 2.17 17.54 8.04
CA ASN A 306 2.14 16.70 6.84
C ASN A 306 3.05 15.46 7.00
N SER A 307 4.19 15.59 7.67
CA SER A 307 5.08 14.48 7.97
C SER A 307 4.40 13.42 8.86
N LEU A 308 3.70 13.84 9.90
CA LEU A 308 2.92 12.95 10.76
C LEU A 308 1.75 12.29 9.99
N PHE A 309 1.09 13.05 9.12
CA PHE A 309 -0.03 12.54 8.33
C PHE A 309 0.43 11.45 7.35
N GLU A 310 1.51 11.68 6.62
CA GLU A 310 2.09 10.67 5.73
C GLU A 310 2.67 9.48 6.51
N ARG A 311 3.29 9.73 7.67
CA ARG A 311 3.79 8.67 8.54
C ARG A 311 2.65 7.76 9.00
N PHE A 312 1.50 8.31 9.39
CA PHE A 312 0.32 7.51 9.74
C PHE A 312 -0.19 6.68 8.55
N ASP A 313 -0.38 7.31 7.39
CA ASP A 313 -0.82 6.61 6.16
C ASP A 313 0.17 5.50 5.79
N PHE A 314 1.47 5.77 5.86
CA PHE A 314 2.52 4.80 5.57
C PHE A 314 2.49 3.60 6.53
N GLN A 315 2.59 3.84 7.83
CA GLN A 315 2.70 2.79 8.83
C GLN A 315 1.46 1.91 8.91
N GLU A 316 0.28 2.54 8.79
CA GLU A 316 -0.98 1.86 9.05
C GLU A 316 -1.63 1.38 7.75
N ARG A 317 -1.89 2.28 6.80
CA ARG A 317 -2.62 1.91 5.60
C ARG A 317 -1.73 1.28 4.52
N GLN A 318 -0.62 1.93 4.16
CA GLN A 318 0.21 1.46 3.05
C GLN A 318 0.85 0.12 3.38
N VAL A 319 1.41 -0.01 4.57
CA VAL A 319 2.10 -1.24 4.98
C VAL A 319 1.13 -2.37 5.31
N LYS A 320 0.04 -2.10 6.06
CA LYS A 320 -0.85 -3.17 6.55
C LYS A 320 -1.93 -3.58 5.56
N PHE A 321 -2.38 -2.66 4.70
CA PHE A 321 -3.42 -2.96 3.71
C PHE A 321 -2.86 -3.07 2.30
N ILE A 322 -2.18 -2.03 1.79
CA ILE A 322 -1.72 -2.01 0.39
C ILE A 322 -0.61 -3.04 0.17
N SER A 323 0.48 -2.98 0.95
CA SER A 323 1.58 -3.95 0.81
C SER A 323 1.15 -5.38 1.15
N ASN A 324 0.26 -5.55 2.13
CA ASN A 324 -0.28 -6.87 2.48
C ASN A 324 -1.12 -7.51 1.35
N SER A 325 -1.60 -6.72 0.38
CA SER A 325 -2.35 -7.23 -0.78
C SER A 325 -1.56 -8.25 -1.62
N VAL A 326 -0.23 -8.22 -1.57
CA VAL A 326 0.64 -9.18 -2.26
C VAL A 326 0.54 -10.61 -1.70
N ARG A 327 -0.07 -10.80 -0.52
CA ARG A 327 -0.34 -12.15 0.04
C ARG A 327 -1.16 -13.02 -0.91
N THR A 328 -1.95 -12.41 -1.76
CA THR A 328 -2.68 -13.11 -2.84
C THR A 328 -1.72 -13.85 -3.77
N TYR A 329 -0.60 -13.23 -4.10
CA TYR A 329 0.38 -13.84 -5.01
C TYR A 329 1.09 -15.01 -4.34
N ASP A 330 1.49 -14.87 -3.06
CA ASP A 330 2.09 -15.98 -2.29
C ASP A 330 1.15 -17.18 -2.25
N LEU A 331 -0.13 -16.96 -1.93
CA LEU A 331 -1.14 -18.03 -1.85
C LEU A 331 -1.28 -18.77 -3.19
N LEU A 332 -1.13 -18.05 -4.29
CA LEU A 332 -1.23 -18.61 -5.64
C LEU A 332 0.12 -19.14 -6.17
N GLY A 333 1.16 -19.20 -5.32
CA GLY A 333 2.48 -19.75 -5.66
C GLY A 333 3.31 -18.86 -6.59
N LEU A 334 3.03 -17.55 -6.58
CA LEU A 334 3.75 -16.54 -7.34
C LEU A 334 4.71 -15.78 -6.42
N GLN A 335 5.71 -15.18 -7.00
CA GLN A 335 6.53 -14.18 -6.31
C GLN A 335 6.03 -12.77 -6.63
N TRP A 336 6.55 -11.79 -5.93
CA TRP A 336 6.18 -10.39 -6.14
C TRP A 336 7.34 -9.47 -5.82
N TYR A 337 7.29 -8.27 -6.41
CA TYR A 337 8.23 -7.20 -6.11
C TYR A 337 7.54 -5.85 -6.27
N MET A 338 7.75 -4.94 -5.32
CA MET A 338 7.16 -3.59 -5.30
C MET A 338 8.27 -2.55 -5.47
N PRO A 339 8.63 -2.15 -6.71
CA PRO A 339 9.81 -1.33 -6.98
C PRO A 339 9.73 0.09 -6.40
N PHE A 340 8.54 0.64 -6.21
CA PHE A 340 8.37 1.98 -5.65
C PHE A 340 8.63 2.07 -4.15
N TRP A 341 8.78 0.94 -3.48
CA TRP A 341 9.26 0.87 -2.11
C TRP A 341 10.79 0.79 -2.00
N ASP A 342 11.52 1.12 -3.07
CA ASP A 342 12.98 1.32 -2.99
C ASP A 342 13.30 2.44 -1.99
N LYS A 343 14.20 2.15 -1.04
CA LYS A 343 14.50 3.07 0.07
C LYS A 343 15.04 4.42 -0.39
N GLU A 344 15.92 4.41 -1.41
CA GLU A 344 16.50 5.67 -1.90
C GLU A 344 15.44 6.51 -2.61
N LEU A 345 14.57 5.87 -3.42
CA LEU A 345 13.47 6.55 -4.10
C LEU A 345 12.49 7.16 -3.09
N MET A 346 12.07 6.41 -2.07
CA MET A 346 11.20 6.92 -1.00
C MET A 346 11.83 8.10 -0.27
N THR A 347 13.09 7.95 0.14
CA THR A 347 13.81 9.00 0.89
C THR A 347 13.97 10.27 0.06
N TYR A 348 14.18 10.12 -1.24
CA TYR A 348 14.29 11.26 -2.13
C TYR A 348 12.94 11.99 -2.28
N TRP A 349 11.83 11.27 -2.44
CA TRP A 349 10.49 11.88 -2.44
C TRP A 349 10.21 12.66 -1.15
N LEU A 350 10.64 12.15 0.00
CA LEU A 350 10.51 12.84 1.30
C LEU A 350 11.40 14.09 1.43
N SER A 351 12.35 14.27 0.52
CA SER A 351 13.19 15.49 0.47
C SER A 351 12.63 16.60 -0.42
N ILE A 352 11.56 16.32 -1.18
CA ILE A 352 10.97 17.29 -2.12
C ILE A 352 9.94 18.17 -1.39
N PRO A 353 9.95 19.51 -1.63
CA PRO A 353 9.02 20.44 -1.03
C PRO A 353 7.55 20.07 -1.21
N LEU A 354 6.75 20.32 -0.15
CA LEU A 354 5.34 19.93 -0.08
C LEU A 354 4.50 20.48 -1.24
N GLU A 355 4.71 21.74 -1.62
CA GLU A 355 3.99 22.41 -2.72
C GLU A 355 4.26 21.76 -4.08
N LYS A 356 5.43 21.13 -4.27
CA LYS A 356 5.79 20.38 -5.47
C LYS A 356 5.19 18.98 -5.45
N ARG A 357 5.03 18.38 -4.27
CA ARG A 357 4.42 17.05 -4.10
C ARG A 357 2.88 17.10 -4.04
N CYS A 358 2.31 18.22 -3.57
CA CYS A 358 0.86 18.37 -3.41
C CYS A 358 0.10 17.97 -4.68
N LYS A 359 -0.86 17.01 -4.55
CA LYS A 359 -1.61 16.43 -5.66
C LYS A 359 -0.73 15.85 -6.78
N ARG A 360 0.46 15.38 -6.46
CA ARG A 360 1.44 14.81 -7.42
C ARG A 360 1.96 15.78 -8.47
N LYS A 361 1.96 17.08 -8.20
CA LYS A 361 2.30 18.10 -9.21
C LYS A 361 3.64 17.82 -9.90
N LEU A 362 4.70 17.56 -9.14
CA LEU A 362 6.02 17.25 -9.72
C LEU A 362 6.03 15.88 -10.41
N TYR A 363 5.29 14.89 -9.88
CA TYR A 363 5.21 13.57 -10.49
C TYR A 363 4.55 13.62 -11.87
N ASP A 364 3.45 14.34 -11.99
CA ASP A 364 2.78 14.49 -13.28
C ASP A 364 3.70 15.21 -14.29
N LYS A 365 4.41 16.26 -13.86
CA LYS A 365 5.43 16.95 -14.68
C LYS A 365 6.58 16.00 -15.08
N PHE A 366 7.11 15.24 -14.15
CA PHE A 366 8.15 14.23 -14.40
C PHE A 366 7.69 13.18 -15.42
N VAL A 367 6.48 12.66 -15.28
CA VAL A 367 5.93 11.67 -16.20
C VAL A 367 5.75 12.26 -17.60
N ASP A 368 5.26 13.49 -17.71
CA ASP A 368 5.07 14.17 -18.99
C ASP A 368 6.40 14.47 -19.70
N GLU A 369 7.41 14.92 -18.97
CA GLU A 369 8.72 15.27 -19.56
C GLU A 369 9.52 14.04 -20.01
N ILE A 370 9.52 12.97 -19.19
CA ILE A 370 10.33 11.78 -19.48
C ILE A 370 9.62 10.79 -20.41
N TYR A 371 8.30 10.76 -20.38
CA TYR A 371 7.50 9.74 -21.07
C TYR A 371 6.40 10.33 -21.97
N GLY A 372 6.53 11.58 -22.39
CA GLY A 372 5.51 12.30 -23.15
C GLY A 372 4.92 11.51 -24.32
N ASP A 373 5.73 10.72 -25.01
CA ASP A 373 5.24 9.88 -26.12
C ASP A 373 4.37 8.71 -25.61
N LEU A 374 4.75 8.05 -24.51
CA LEU A 374 3.94 7.00 -23.88
C LEU A 374 2.62 7.56 -23.35
N MET A 375 2.60 8.82 -22.92
CA MET A 375 1.42 9.50 -22.41
C MET A 375 0.50 10.03 -23.51
N ARG A 376 1.04 10.44 -24.68
CA ARG A 376 0.24 10.88 -25.83
C ARG A 376 -0.68 9.79 -26.38
N TYR A 377 -0.23 8.52 -26.35
CA TYR A 377 -1.03 7.38 -26.82
C TYR A 377 -2.07 6.92 -25.82
N ALA A 378 -1.96 7.35 -24.58
CA ALA A 378 -2.86 6.97 -23.51
C ALA A 378 -3.13 8.17 -22.60
N PRO A 379 -3.88 9.19 -23.08
CA PRO A 379 -4.23 10.32 -22.24
C PRO A 379 -4.83 9.80 -20.94
N ILE A 380 -4.53 10.48 -19.84
CA ILE A 380 -5.10 10.18 -18.53
C ILE A 380 -6.61 10.19 -18.72
N ALA A 381 -7.22 9.01 -18.82
CA ALA A 381 -8.64 8.91 -18.63
C ALA A 381 -8.85 9.33 -17.18
N VAL A 382 -9.25 10.57 -16.97
CA VAL A 382 -9.87 11.00 -15.73
C VAL A 382 -11.12 10.16 -15.63
N VAL A 383 -10.98 8.97 -15.07
CA VAL A 383 -12.10 8.16 -14.66
C VAL A 383 -12.72 8.98 -13.54
N LYS A 384 -13.71 9.79 -13.89
CA LYS A 384 -14.64 10.31 -12.90
C LYS A 384 -15.14 9.08 -12.18
N GLN A 385 -14.63 8.85 -10.98
CA GLN A 385 -15.19 7.81 -10.12
C GLN A 385 -16.70 8.09 -10.09
N PRO A 386 -17.55 7.11 -10.38
CA PRO A 386 -18.97 7.29 -10.26
C PRO A 386 -19.22 7.77 -8.83
N LYS A 387 -19.82 8.94 -8.73
CA LYS A 387 -20.35 9.43 -7.45
C LYS A 387 -21.35 8.39 -6.98
N ASN A 388 -21.07 7.84 -5.80
CA ASN A 388 -21.97 7.05 -4.96
C ASN A 388 -22.31 5.61 -5.44
N TYR A 389 -21.78 4.65 -4.70
CA TYR A 389 -22.65 3.66 -4.06
C TYR A 389 -22.16 3.44 -2.63
#